data_e2c69a7b9f95e1eaca8ced7332fe54d1
#
_entry.id   e2c69a7b9f95e1eaca8ced7332fe54d1
#
_cell.length_a   1.000
_cell.length_b   1.000
_cell.length_c   1.000
_cell.angle_alpha   90.00
_cell.angle_beta   90.00
_cell.angle_gamma   90.00
#
_symmetry.space_group_name_H-M   'P 1'
#
loop_
_entity.id
_entity.type
_entity.pdbx_description
1 polymer ?
#
loop_
_entity_poly.entity_id
_entity_poly.type
_entity_poly.pdbx_seq_one_letter_code
_entity_poly.pdbx_strand_id
1 'polypeptide(L)'
;MNKNTADKVKYWILVCGILNIVFYLLHDIIGASAYPGYNWMAQAVSDLTAANAPSRVIASGLSNISGIFTCIVCTLICIYAKELWPKTSEKLLRLGVYLFVTMHWISAVGYGLFPLTGSGYGGSVQSFIHVFVITVLVVLLSIVYSILIAVGGFKSGNKALAWCAVASVLLMFAGAAGSGIVPREYFGIFERFSTYSAGCFTSAIAIAVFVKFNDQADQ
;
A
#
# COMPACT_ATOMS: atom_id res chain seq x y z
N MET A 1 26.79 8.57 1.09
CA MET A 1 25.93 9.64 0.50
C MET A 1 26.35 11.00 1.03
N ASN A 2 26.36 12.08 0.23
CA ASN A 2 26.62 13.44 0.71
C ASN A 2 25.46 13.87 1.66
N LYS A 3 25.78 14.52 2.80
CA LYS A 3 24.83 14.96 3.82
C LYS A 3 23.64 15.76 3.22
N ASN A 4 23.91 16.67 2.29
CA ASN A 4 22.89 17.47 1.62
C ASN A 4 21.92 16.62 0.75
N THR A 5 22.42 15.53 0.15
CA THR A 5 21.58 14.59 -0.61
C THR A 5 20.72 13.73 0.31
N ALA A 6 21.30 13.25 1.43
CA ALA A 6 20.56 12.50 2.43
C ALA A 6 19.39 13.30 2.99
N ASP A 7 19.64 14.56 3.33
CA ASP A 7 18.61 15.47 3.85
C ASP A 7 17.45 15.68 2.86
N LYS A 8 17.75 15.87 1.58
CA LYS A 8 16.68 16.00 0.57
C LYS A 8 15.88 14.73 0.41
N VAL A 9 16.54 13.56 0.33
CA VAL A 9 15.90 12.28 0.11
C VAL A 9 14.96 11.90 1.26
N LYS A 10 15.38 12.08 2.52
CA LYS A 10 14.52 11.75 3.67
C LYS A 10 13.23 12.57 3.70
N TYR A 11 13.30 13.87 3.34
CA TYR A 11 12.10 14.71 3.26
C TYR A 11 11.18 14.29 2.11
N TRP A 12 11.73 13.93 0.94
CA TRP A 12 10.91 13.41 -0.16
C TRP A 12 10.21 12.11 0.21
N ILE A 13 10.92 11.18 0.89
CA ILE A 13 10.32 9.93 1.38
C ILE A 13 9.17 10.23 2.35
N LEU A 14 9.39 11.12 3.33
CA LEU A 14 8.37 11.47 4.32
C LEU A 14 7.15 12.13 3.67
N VAL A 15 7.36 13.19 2.88
CA VAL A 15 6.27 13.96 2.26
C VAL A 15 5.46 13.09 1.31
N CYS A 16 6.14 12.33 0.43
CA CYS A 16 5.43 11.44 -0.48
C CYS A 16 4.69 10.31 0.26
N GLY A 17 5.28 9.79 1.36
CA GLY A 17 4.61 8.80 2.20
C GLY A 17 3.34 9.32 2.89
N ILE A 18 3.32 10.59 3.29
CA ILE A 18 2.11 11.22 3.85
C ILE A 18 1.10 11.53 2.72
N LEU A 19 1.56 12.09 1.61
CA LEU A 19 0.68 12.43 0.48
C LEU A 19 0.02 11.19 -0.13
N ASN A 20 0.69 10.04 -0.15
CA ASN A 20 0.08 8.78 -0.57
C ASN A 20 -1.22 8.51 0.17
N ILE A 21 -1.20 8.44 1.50
CA ILE A 21 -2.40 8.11 2.27
C ILE A 21 -3.45 9.23 2.23
N VAL A 22 -3.04 10.49 2.18
CA VAL A 22 -3.96 11.63 2.05
C VAL A 22 -4.75 11.52 0.74
N PHE A 23 -4.08 11.33 -0.40
CA PHE A 23 -4.76 11.21 -1.68
C PHE A 23 -5.58 9.92 -1.80
N TYR A 24 -5.17 8.84 -1.13
CA TYR A 24 -5.98 7.63 -1.08
C TYR A 24 -7.27 7.82 -0.27
N LEU A 25 -7.21 8.51 0.86
CA LEU A 25 -8.41 8.90 1.63
C LEU A 25 -9.33 9.82 0.83
N LEU A 26 -8.76 10.82 0.15
CA LEU A 26 -9.53 11.71 -0.72
C LEU A 26 -10.20 10.93 -1.87
N HIS A 27 -9.52 9.94 -2.45
CA HIS A 27 -10.07 9.04 -3.45
C HIS A 27 -11.33 8.32 -2.93
N ASP A 28 -11.28 7.72 -1.74
CA ASP A 28 -12.44 7.02 -1.16
C ASP A 28 -13.57 8.01 -0.82
N ILE A 29 -13.28 9.10 -0.11
CA ILE A 29 -14.30 10.05 0.37
C ILE A 29 -14.95 10.81 -0.78
N ILE A 30 -14.15 11.42 -1.65
CA ILE A 30 -14.66 12.23 -2.77
C ILE A 30 -15.25 11.33 -3.86
N GLY A 31 -14.61 10.17 -4.12
CA GLY A 31 -15.16 9.17 -5.05
C GLY A 31 -16.52 8.66 -4.60
N ALA A 32 -16.68 8.32 -3.32
CA ALA A 32 -17.97 7.90 -2.77
C ALA A 32 -19.04 8.99 -2.89
N SER A 33 -18.70 10.26 -2.61
CA SER A 33 -19.63 11.38 -2.75
C SER A 33 -20.04 11.67 -4.20
N ALA A 34 -19.19 11.34 -5.16
CA ALA A 34 -19.45 11.48 -6.60
C ALA A 34 -20.15 10.27 -7.24
N TYR A 35 -20.50 9.25 -6.45
CA TYR A 35 -21.17 8.04 -6.94
C TYR A 35 -22.57 7.92 -6.33
N PRO A 36 -23.65 8.34 -7.03
CA PRO A 36 -25.02 8.23 -6.53
C PRO A 36 -25.38 6.80 -6.12
N GLY A 37 -25.86 6.61 -4.91
CA GLY A 37 -26.26 5.30 -4.39
C GLY A 37 -25.11 4.41 -3.93
N TYR A 38 -23.87 4.90 -3.90
CA TYR A 38 -22.75 4.14 -3.37
C TYR A 38 -22.92 3.87 -1.88
N ASN A 39 -22.84 2.59 -1.51
CA ASN A 39 -22.83 2.14 -0.12
C ASN A 39 -21.45 1.66 0.27
N TRP A 40 -20.68 2.52 0.96
CA TRP A 40 -19.31 2.24 1.37
C TRP A 40 -19.17 1.00 2.27
N MET A 41 -20.22 0.60 2.98
CA MET A 41 -20.19 -0.61 3.81
C MET A 41 -20.27 -1.88 2.96
N ALA A 42 -21.02 -1.85 1.85
CA ALA A 42 -21.31 -3.01 1.01
C ALA A 42 -20.43 -3.09 -0.25
N GLN A 43 -19.87 -1.96 -0.69
CA GLN A 43 -19.13 -1.86 -1.96
C GLN A 43 -17.63 -1.62 -1.72
N ALA A 44 -16.82 -2.18 -2.62
CA ALA A 44 -15.37 -2.02 -2.60
C ALA A 44 -14.94 -0.58 -2.92
N VAL A 45 -13.79 -0.16 -2.41
CA VAL A 45 -13.14 1.08 -2.83
C VAL A 45 -12.82 1.06 -4.33
N SER A 46 -12.43 -0.10 -4.86
CA SER A 46 -12.15 -0.28 -6.28
C SER A 46 -13.36 -0.06 -7.20
N ASP A 47 -14.59 -0.21 -6.70
CA ASP A 47 -15.80 0.09 -7.47
C ASP A 47 -15.89 1.56 -7.89
N LEU A 48 -15.28 2.47 -7.10
CA LEU A 48 -15.24 3.91 -7.40
C LEU A 48 -14.46 4.25 -8.68
N THR A 49 -13.52 3.39 -9.08
CA THR A 49 -12.65 3.56 -10.24
C THR A 49 -13.02 2.64 -11.40
N ALA A 50 -14.08 1.82 -11.26
CA ALA A 50 -14.55 0.93 -12.30
C ALA A 50 -14.91 1.69 -13.58
N ALA A 51 -14.79 1.04 -14.75
CA ALA A 51 -14.96 1.70 -16.04
C ALA A 51 -16.34 2.36 -16.24
N ASN A 52 -17.37 1.82 -15.60
CA ASN A 52 -18.76 2.31 -15.65
C ASN A 52 -19.14 3.14 -14.41
N ALA A 53 -18.22 3.39 -13.46
CA ALA A 53 -18.53 4.13 -12.24
C ALA A 53 -18.77 5.63 -12.54
N PRO A 54 -19.83 6.26 -12.02
CA PRO A 54 -20.05 7.70 -12.15
C PRO A 54 -18.88 8.53 -11.58
N SER A 55 -18.24 8.03 -10.53
CA SER A 55 -17.09 8.66 -9.86
C SER A 55 -15.77 8.45 -10.58
N ARG A 56 -15.71 7.61 -11.64
CA ARG A 56 -14.46 7.13 -12.25
C ARG A 56 -13.41 8.22 -12.48
N VAL A 57 -13.79 9.33 -13.08
CA VAL A 57 -12.82 10.37 -13.49
C VAL A 57 -12.12 10.97 -12.27
N ILE A 58 -12.89 11.38 -11.26
CA ILE A 58 -12.33 12.02 -10.07
C ILE A 58 -11.64 11.00 -9.16
N ALA A 59 -12.26 9.83 -8.96
CA ALA A 59 -11.70 8.79 -8.13
C ALA A 59 -10.38 8.25 -8.71
N SER A 60 -10.33 7.92 -10.01
CA SER A 60 -9.10 7.47 -10.66
C SER A 60 -8.01 8.54 -10.64
N GLY A 61 -8.36 9.82 -10.83
CA GLY A 61 -7.40 10.91 -10.74
C GLY A 61 -6.69 10.95 -9.37
N LEU A 62 -7.47 10.92 -8.29
CA LEU A 62 -6.94 10.93 -6.90
C LEU A 62 -6.15 9.65 -6.58
N SER A 63 -6.66 8.48 -6.98
CA SER A 63 -5.98 7.19 -6.79
C SER A 63 -4.65 7.14 -7.55
N ASN A 64 -4.60 7.65 -8.79
CA ASN A 64 -3.36 7.70 -9.57
C ASN A 64 -2.31 8.62 -8.92
N ILE A 65 -2.72 9.78 -8.38
CA ILE A 65 -1.81 10.67 -7.63
C ILE A 65 -1.25 9.94 -6.40
N SER A 66 -2.09 9.26 -5.63
CA SER A 66 -1.67 8.40 -4.52
C SER A 66 -0.65 7.34 -4.99
N GLY A 67 -0.94 6.64 -6.09
CA GLY A 67 -0.06 5.64 -6.69
C GLY A 67 1.31 6.20 -7.11
N ILE A 68 1.35 7.41 -7.68
CA ILE A 68 2.61 8.09 -8.04
C ILE A 68 3.45 8.33 -6.78
N PHE A 69 2.88 8.87 -5.71
CA PHE A 69 3.60 9.09 -4.46
C PHE A 69 4.08 7.77 -3.84
N THR A 70 3.26 6.72 -3.88
CA THR A 70 3.66 5.37 -3.46
C THR A 70 4.87 4.87 -4.24
N CYS A 71 4.85 4.96 -5.57
CA CYS A 71 5.97 4.51 -6.41
C CYS A 71 7.25 5.31 -6.13
N ILE A 72 7.15 6.63 -5.90
CA ILE A 72 8.30 7.46 -5.52
C ILE A 72 8.89 6.97 -4.19
N VAL A 73 8.07 6.84 -3.15
CA VAL A 73 8.51 6.36 -1.82
C VAL A 73 9.17 5.00 -1.93
N CYS A 74 8.50 4.03 -2.56
CA CYS A 74 9.00 2.67 -2.72
C CYS A 74 10.35 2.64 -3.45
N THR A 75 10.48 3.39 -4.54
CA THR A 75 11.71 3.43 -5.32
C THR A 75 12.86 4.06 -4.52
N LEU A 76 12.62 5.17 -3.83
CA LEU A 76 13.63 5.80 -2.99
C LEU A 76 14.08 4.87 -1.84
N ILE A 77 13.14 4.24 -1.13
CA ILE A 77 13.46 3.29 -0.06
C ILE A 77 14.27 2.10 -0.62
N CYS A 78 13.91 1.59 -1.80
CA CYS A 78 14.63 0.49 -2.44
C CYS A 78 16.09 0.85 -2.74
N ILE A 79 16.32 2.04 -3.32
CA ILE A 79 17.67 2.52 -3.66
C ILE A 79 18.55 2.60 -2.40
N TYR A 80 18.01 3.13 -1.32
CA TYR A 80 18.76 3.34 -0.07
C TYR A 80 18.66 2.20 0.95
N ALA A 81 17.97 1.10 0.64
CA ALA A 81 17.73 0.01 1.60
C ALA A 81 19.02 -0.58 2.20
N LYS A 82 20.11 -0.68 1.42
CA LYS A 82 21.40 -1.19 1.92
C LYS A 82 22.11 -0.19 2.84
N GLU A 83 21.95 1.10 2.60
CA GLU A 83 22.52 2.16 3.47
C GLU A 83 21.71 2.29 4.75
N LEU A 84 20.39 2.21 4.66
CA LEU A 84 19.48 2.29 5.81
C LEU A 84 19.64 1.11 6.76
N TRP A 85 19.82 -0.08 6.24
CA TRP A 85 19.93 -1.33 7.01
C TRP A 85 21.18 -2.12 6.58
N PRO A 86 22.42 -1.66 6.92
CA PRO A 86 23.66 -2.25 6.39
C PRO A 86 24.03 -3.59 7.03
N LYS A 87 23.59 -3.86 8.27
CA LYS A 87 24.01 -5.02 9.06
C LYS A 87 23.51 -6.34 8.47
N THR A 88 24.28 -7.41 8.71
CA THR A 88 23.91 -8.78 8.29
C THR A 88 22.61 -9.24 8.97
N SER A 89 22.39 -8.85 10.23
CA SER A 89 21.14 -9.12 10.97
C SER A 89 19.91 -8.48 10.36
N GLU A 90 20.06 -7.48 9.51
CA GLU A 90 18.99 -6.75 8.85
C GLU A 90 18.64 -7.31 7.45
N LYS A 91 19.27 -8.41 7.01
CA LYS A 91 19.01 -9.00 5.66
C LYS A 91 17.54 -9.37 5.47
N LEU A 92 16.89 -9.90 6.50
CA LEU A 92 15.50 -10.31 6.42
C LEU A 92 14.58 -9.10 6.29
N LEU A 93 14.87 -8.04 7.04
CA LEU A 93 14.17 -6.76 6.94
C LEU A 93 14.29 -6.17 5.53
N ARG A 94 15.51 -6.12 4.97
CA ARG A 94 15.73 -5.66 3.59
C ARG A 94 14.99 -6.48 2.55
N LEU A 95 14.98 -7.82 2.70
CA LEU A 95 14.22 -8.68 1.79
C LEU A 95 12.74 -8.34 1.82
N GLY A 96 12.18 -8.16 3.02
CA GLY A 96 10.80 -7.71 3.19
C GLY A 96 10.54 -6.35 2.51
N VAL A 97 11.48 -5.40 2.65
CA VAL A 97 11.39 -4.09 1.97
C VAL A 97 11.43 -4.24 0.45
N TYR A 98 12.28 -5.08 -0.11
CA TYR A 98 12.29 -5.31 -1.56
C TYR A 98 10.99 -5.92 -2.07
N LEU A 99 10.42 -6.88 -1.34
CA LEU A 99 9.11 -7.44 -1.70
C LEU A 99 7.97 -6.42 -1.55
N PHE A 100 8.01 -5.56 -0.53
CA PHE A 100 7.10 -4.43 -0.39
C PHE A 100 7.13 -3.52 -1.62
N VAL A 101 8.32 -3.14 -2.08
CA VAL A 101 8.49 -2.32 -3.29
C VAL A 101 7.97 -3.04 -4.53
N THR A 102 8.32 -4.32 -4.69
CA THR A 102 7.86 -5.16 -5.81
C THR A 102 6.34 -5.23 -5.85
N MET A 103 5.70 -5.46 -4.69
CA MET A 103 4.24 -5.51 -4.59
C MET A 103 3.59 -4.20 -5.05
N HIS A 104 4.12 -3.05 -4.61
CA HIS A 104 3.56 -1.75 -4.99
C HIS A 104 3.71 -1.45 -6.49
N TRP A 105 4.83 -1.83 -7.10
CA TRP A 105 5.00 -1.70 -8.54
C TRP A 105 4.08 -2.64 -9.33
N ILE A 106 3.92 -3.88 -8.88
CA ILE A 106 2.94 -4.83 -9.46
C ILE A 106 1.52 -4.27 -9.35
N SER A 107 1.16 -3.73 -8.18
CA SER A 107 -0.14 -3.10 -7.95
C SER A 107 -0.37 -1.91 -8.90
N ALA A 108 0.57 -0.96 -8.94
CA ALA A 108 0.44 0.25 -9.77
C ALA A 108 0.33 -0.07 -11.27
N VAL A 109 1.19 -0.95 -11.78
CA VAL A 109 1.19 -1.33 -13.19
C VAL A 109 0.03 -2.27 -13.51
N GLY A 110 -0.19 -3.27 -12.67
CA GLY A 110 -1.19 -4.31 -12.91
C GLY A 110 -2.61 -3.78 -12.93
N TYR A 111 -3.01 -3.03 -11.91
CA TYR A 111 -4.36 -2.43 -11.88
C TYR A 111 -4.55 -1.34 -12.95
N GLY A 112 -3.47 -0.63 -13.32
CA GLY A 112 -3.50 0.33 -14.41
C GLY A 112 -3.72 -0.32 -15.78
N LEU A 113 -3.09 -1.47 -16.05
CA LEU A 113 -3.23 -2.21 -17.31
C LEU A 113 -4.53 -3.02 -17.40
N PHE A 114 -5.05 -3.49 -16.26
CA PHE A 114 -6.25 -4.33 -16.19
C PHE A 114 -7.29 -3.72 -15.24
N PRO A 115 -7.86 -2.53 -15.55
CA PRO A 115 -8.89 -1.91 -14.71
C PRO A 115 -10.16 -2.75 -14.68
N LEU A 116 -10.93 -2.66 -13.59
CA LEU A 116 -12.26 -3.28 -13.51
C LEU A 116 -13.20 -2.71 -14.58
N THR A 117 -13.98 -3.58 -15.22
CA THR A 117 -15.01 -3.19 -16.20
C THR A 117 -16.33 -2.81 -15.53
N GLY A 118 -16.57 -3.30 -14.31
CA GLY A 118 -17.73 -3.03 -13.46
C GLY A 118 -17.42 -3.44 -12.02
N SER A 119 -18.43 -3.51 -11.16
CA SER A 119 -18.23 -3.98 -9.77
C SER A 119 -17.83 -5.46 -9.76
N GLY A 120 -16.68 -5.77 -9.20
CA GLY A 120 -16.17 -7.14 -9.04
C GLY A 120 -15.85 -7.87 -10.35
N TYR A 121 -15.97 -9.20 -10.31
CA TYR A 121 -15.70 -10.06 -11.46
C TYR A 121 -16.88 -10.09 -12.44
N GLY A 122 -16.70 -9.44 -13.59
CA GLY A 122 -17.73 -9.35 -14.64
C GLY A 122 -17.66 -10.40 -15.78
N GLY A 123 -16.89 -11.50 -15.60
CA GLY A 123 -16.76 -12.58 -16.59
C GLY A 123 -15.81 -12.32 -17.76
N SER A 124 -15.23 -11.12 -17.87
CA SER A 124 -14.24 -10.79 -18.90
C SER A 124 -12.82 -11.25 -18.50
N VAL A 125 -11.96 -11.51 -19.51
CA VAL A 125 -10.54 -11.82 -19.31
C VAL A 125 -9.84 -10.71 -18.49
N GLN A 126 -10.17 -9.47 -18.79
CA GLN A 126 -9.62 -8.31 -18.05
C GLN A 126 -10.01 -8.33 -16.56
N SER A 127 -11.28 -8.57 -16.24
CA SER A 127 -11.74 -8.71 -14.85
C SER A 127 -11.13 -9.93 -14.17
N PHE A 128 -10.94 -11.03 -14.90
CA PHE A 128 -10.25 -12.22 -14.36
C PHE A 128 -8.82 -11.90 -13.97
N ILE A 129 -8.04 -11.25 -14.84
CA ILE A 129 -6.67 -10.86 -14.54
C ILE A 129 -6.63 -9.91 -13.34
N HIS A 130 -7.52 -8.90 -13.30
CA HIS A 130 -7.59 -7.96 -12.17
C HIS A 130 -7.82 -8.67 -10.84
N VAL A 131 -8.89 -9.47 -10.76
CA VAL A 131 -9.35 -10.05 -9.48
C VAL A 131 -8.54 -11.28 -9.07
N PHE A 132 -8.28 -12.20 -9.99
CA PHE A 132 -7.69 -13.51 -9.64
C PHE A 132 -6.18 -13.58 -9.86
N VAL A 133 -5.59 -12.70 -10.65
CA VAL A 133 -4.14 -12.70 -10.86
C VAL A 133 -3.50 -11.58 -10.05
N ILE A 134 -3.84 -10.32 -10.35
CA ILE A 134 -3.17 -9.17 -9.74
C ILE A 134 -3.54 -9.03 -8.27
N THR A 135 -4.82 -9.08 -7.93
CA THR A 135 -5.26 -8.94 -6.52
C THR A 135 -4.70 -10.06 -5.65
N VAL A 136 -4.75 -11.32 -6.11
CA VAL A 136 -4.19 -12.44 -5.36
C VAL A 136 -2.68 -12.27 -5.17
N LEU A 137 -1.94 -11.90 -6.22
CA LEU A 137 -0.50 -11.67 -6.12
C LEU A 137 -0.15 -10.52 -5.18
N VAL A 138 -0.88 -9.40 -5.26
CA VAL A 138 -0.71 -8.24 -4.36
C VAL A 138 -0.98 -8.63 -2.91
N VAL A 139 -2.06 -9.35 -2.63
CA VAL A 139 -2.39 -9.80 -1.27
C VAL A 139 -1.34 -10.77 -0.72
N LEU A 140 -0.92 -11.77 -1.50
CA LEU A 140 0.12 -12.72 -1.08
C LEU A 140 1.45 -12.02 -0.80
N LEU A 141 1.90 -11.14 -1.68
CA LEU A 141 3.12 -10.37 -1.48
C LEU A 141 3.00 -9.46 -0.25
N SER A 142 1.83 -8.87 -0.02
CA SER A 142 1.58 -8.01 1.14
C SER A 142 1.71 -8.77 2.47
N ILE A 143 1.19 -9.98 2.53
CA ILE A 143 1.34 -10.85 3.70
C ILE A 143 2.81 -11.22 3.89
N VAL A 144 3.48 -11.67 2.83
CA VAL A 144 4.88 -12.11 2.90
C VAL A 144 5.81 -10.98 3.32
N TYR A 145 5.73 -9.80 2.68
CA TYR A 145 6.61 -8.70 3.05
C TYR A 145 6.36 -8.23 4.48
N SER A 146 5.11 -8.17 4.92
CA SER A 146 4.78 -7.74 6.28
C SER A 146 5.35 -8.69 7.34
N ILE A 147 5.25 -10.01 7.12
CA ILE A 147 5.88 -11.01 8.00
C ILE A 147 7.40 -10.85 8.02
N LEU A 148 8.04 -10.70 6.86
CA LEU A 148 9.49 -10.55 6.77
C LEU A 148 9.98 -9.27 7.45
N ILE A 149 9.27 -8.15 7.26
CA ILE A 149 9.58 -6.87 7.92
C ILE A 149 9.36 -6.99 9.43
N ALA A 150 8.28 -7.62 9.89
CA ALA A 150 8.02 -7.83 11.31
C ALA A 150 9.14 -8.66 11.96
N VAL A 151 9.41 -9.85 11.43
CA VAL A 151 10.45 -10.75 11.97
C VAL A 151 11.83 -10.12 11.86
N GLY A 152 12.17 -9.54 10.70
CA GLY A 152 13.45 -8.86 10.46
C GLY A 152 13.63 -7.63 11.35
N GLY A 153 12.57 -6.85 11.54
CA GLY A 153 12.55 -5.68 12.39
C GLY A 153 12.77 -6.03 13.87
N PHE A 154 12.09 -7.05 14.40
CA PHE A 154 12.34 -7.52 15.78
C PHE A 154 13.77 -8.02 15.96
N LYS A 155 14.28 -8.84 15.02
CA LYS A 155 15.66 -9.36 15.08
C LYS A 155 16.73 -8.29 15.01
N SER A 156 16.46 -7.18 14.36
CA SER A 156 17.41 -6.07 14.14
C SER A 156 17.21 -4.88 15.07
N GLY A 157 16.24 -4.95 16.00
CA GLY A 157 15.95 -3.87 16.94
C GLY A 157 15.08 -2.74 16.41
N ASN A 158 14.59 -2.83 15.17
CA ASN A 158 13.65 -1.87 14.56
C ASN A 158 12.19 -2.15 15.00
N LYS A 159 11.96 -2.12 16.33
CA LYS A 159 10.70 -2.59 16.94
C LYS A 159 9.46 -1.84 16.48
N ALA A 160 9.55 -0.51 16.32
CA ALA A 160 8.41 0.30 15.88
C ALA A 160 7.93 -0.13 14.48
N LEU A 161 8.85 -0.26 13.52
CA LEU A 161 8.53 -0.74 12.17
C LEU A 161 8.01 -2.18 12.20
N ALA A 162 8.56 -3.04 13.06
CA ALA A 162 8.10 -4.42 13.24
C ALA A 162 6.64 -4.47 13.71
N TRP A 163 6.25 -3.67 14.70
CA TRP A 163 4.87 -3.60 15.17
C TRP A 163 3.92 -3.01 14.13
N CYS A 164 4.34 -2.01 13.35
CA CYS A 164 3.56 -1.52 12.20
C CYS A 164 3.32 -2.63 11.18
N ALA A 165 4.32 -3.48 10.90
CA ALA A 165 4.18 -4.60 9.99
C ALA A 165 3.25 -5.69 10.55
N VAL A 166 3.30 -5.97 11.86
CA VAL A 166 2.34 -6.87 12.54
C VAL A 166 0.92 -6.34 12.41
N ALA A 167 0.70 -5.05 12.70
CA ALA A 167 -0.62 -4.44 12.55
C ALA A 167 -1.13 -4.51 11.09
N SER A 168 -0.24 -4.25 10.13
CA SER A 168 -0.57 -4.34 8.71
C SER A 168 -1.02 -5.75 8.32
N VAL A 169 -0.27 -6.78 8.68
CA VAL A 169 -0.64 -8.17 8.34
C VAL A 169 -1.93 -8.61 9.01
N LEU A 170 -2.18 -8.19 10.25
CA LEU A 170 -3.43 -8.50 10.96
C LEU A 170 -4.64 -7.85 10.28
N LEU A 171 -4.52 -6.58 9.86
CA LEU A 171 -5.56 -5.89 9.10
C LEU A 171 -5.79 -6.53 7.72
N MET A 172 -4.71 -6.96 7.03
CA MET A 172 -4.81 -7.71 5.78
C MET A 172 -5.58 -9.01 5.95
N PHE A 173 -5.27 -9.81 6.98
CA PHE A 173 -6.00 -11.05 7.27
C PHE A 173 -7.45 -10.78 7.65
N ALA A 174 -7.70 -9.78 8.52
CA ALA A 174 -9.06 -9.39 8.87
C ALA A 174 -9.86 -8.96 7.64
N GLY A 175 -9.25 -8.20 6.74
CA GLY A 175 -9.86 -7.78 5.49
C GLY A 175 -10.13 -8.96 4.54
N ALA A 176 -9.13 -9.78 4.29
CA ALA A 176 -9.24 -10.91 3.36
C ALA A 176 -10.23 -11.98 3.86
N ALA A 177 -10.12 -12.41 5.13
CA ALA A 177 -11.02 -13.38 5.72
C ALA A 177 -12.43 -12.81 5.90
N GLY A 178 -12.54 -11.57 6.41
CA GLY A 178 -13.81 -10.91 6.62
C GLY A 178 -14.59 -10.74 5.32
N SER A 179 -13.97 -10.28 4.24
CA SER A 179 -14.60 -10.13 2.94
C SER A 179 -15.21 -11.43 2.38
N GLY A 180 -14.67 -12.60 2.78
CA GLY A 180 -15.18 -13.92 2.38
C GLY A 180 -16.27 -14.51 3.30
N ILE A 181 -16.40 -14.03 4.53
CA ILE A 181 -17.25 -14.65 5.57
C ILE A 181 -18.46 -13.78 5.92
N VAL A 182 -18.29 -12.44 5.91
CA VAL A 182 -19.36 -11.53 6.33
C VAL A 182 -20.50 -11.43 5.30
N PRO A 183 -21.73 -11.07 5.73
CA PRO A 183 -22.79 -10.71 4.83
C PRO A 183 -22.34 -9.61 3.86
N ARG A 184 -22.82 -9.67 2.60
CA ARG A 184 -22.40 -8.76 1.54
C ARG A 184 -22.59 -7.28 1.89
N GLU A 185 -23.53 -6.97 2.76
CA GLU A 185 -23.78 -5.61 3.26
C GLU A 185 -22.61 -5.00 4.06
N TYR A 186 -21.64 -5.83 4.54
CA TYR A 186 -20.45 -5.39 5.28
C TYR A 186 -19.15 -5.62 4.51
N PHE A 187 -19.22 -6.14 3.29
CA PHE A 187 -18.04 -6.46 2.45
C PHE A 187 -17.07 -5.29 2.32
N GLY A 188 -17.59 -4.07 2.05
CA GLY A 188 -16.78 -2.89 1.82
C GLY A 188 -15.98 -2.43 3.06
N ILE A 189 -16.49 -2.74 4.28
CA ILE A 189 -15.76 -2.45 5.53
C ILE A 189 -14.50 -3.30 5.60
N PHE A 190 -14.63 -4.61 5.38
CA PHE A 190 -13.52 -5.55 5.47
C PHE A 190 -12.53 -5.38 4.30
N GLU A 191 -13.00 -5.09 3.10
CA GLU A 191 -12.14 -4.76 1.97
C GLU A 191 -11.25 -3.56 2.30
N ARG A 192 -11.78 -2.54 2.98
CA ARG A 192 -11.02 -1.37 3.43
C ARG A 192 -9.94 -1.70 4.44
N PHE A 193 -10.12 -2.69 5.33
CA PHE A 193 -9.03 -3.12 6.21
C PHE A 193 -7.82 -3.59 5.42
N SER A 194 -8.01 -4.32 4.33
CA SER A 194 -6.90 -4.76 3.46
C SER A 194 -6.28 -3.58 2.72
N THR A 195 -7.08 -2.75 2.06
CA THR A 195 -6.58 -1.68 1.21
C THR A 195 -5.91 -0.56 2.01
N TYR A 196 -6.52 -0.12 3.12
CA TYR A 196 -5.92 0.88 3.99
C TYR A 196 -4.68 0.39 4.72
N SER A 197 -4.60 -0.90 5.05
CA SER A 197 -3.41 -1.43 5.71
C SER A 197 -2.15 -1.23 4.88
N ALA A 198 -2.22 -1.43 3.56
CA ALA A 198 -1.10 -1.21 2.65
C ALA A 198 -0.70 0.28 2.53
N GLY A 199 -1.70 1.17 2.39
CA GLY A 199 -1.46 2.62 2.32
C GLY A 199 -0.89 3.19 3.61
N CYS A 200 -1.47 2.83 4.76
CA CYS A 200 -0.96 3.23 6.08
C CYS A 200 0.43 2.68 6.35
N PHE A 201 0.73 1.43 5.93
CA PHE A 201 2.05 0.87 6.09
C PHE A 201 3.09 1.59 5.23
N THR A 202 2.74 2.05 4.03
CA THR A 202 3.61 2.89 3.20
C THR A 202 4.00 4.19 3.92
N SER A 203 3.05 4.82 4.60
CA SER A 203 3.32 6.02 5.42
C SER A 203 4.17 5.69 6.65
N ALA A 204 3.89 4.56 7.31
CA ALA A 204 4.64 4.13 8.50
C ALA A 204 6.11 3.83 8.17
N ILE A 205 6.39 3.13 7.05
CA ILE A 205 7.78 2.87 6.64
C ILE A 205 8.49 4.16 6.21
N ALA A 206 7.79 5.10 5.57
CA ALA A 206 8.35 6.40 5.21
C ALA A 206 8.78 7.20 6.46
N ILE A 207 7.94 7.21 7.51
CA ILE A 207 8.27 7.84 8.80
C ILE A 207 9.46 7.13 9.45
N ALA A 208 9.46 5.78 9.50
CA ALA A 208 10.55 5.01 10.09
C ALA A 208 11.89 5.26 9.38
N VAL A 209 11.87 5.38 8.06
CA VAL A 209 13.05 5.71 7.25
C VAL A 209 13.51 7.14 7.51
N PHE A 210 12.60 8.10 7.62
CA PHE A 210 12.93 9.48 7.96
C PHE A 210 13.64 9.59 9.33
N VAL A 211 13.11 8.91 10.34
CA VAL A 211 13.74 8.84 11.68
C VAL A 211 15.12 8.20 11.58
N LYS A 212 15.25 7.08 10.86
CA LYS A 212 16.53 6.37 10.69
C LYS A 212 17.61 7.23 10.02
N PHE A 213 17.26 8.04 9.03
CA PHE A 213 18.19 8.98 8.41
C PHE A 213 18.67 10.06 9.40
N ASN A 214 17.79 10.54 10.29
CA ASN A 214 18.17 11.51 11.32
C ASN A 214 19.15 10.89 12.32
N ASP A 215 18.86 9.68 12.82
CA ASP A 215 19.75 8.98 13.77
C ASP A 215 21.14 8.71 13.19
N GLN A 216 21.25 8.51 11.87
CA GLN A 216 22.53 8.32 11.17
C GLN A 216 23.29 9.63 10.93
N ALA A 217 22.59 10.75 10.87
CA ALA A 217 23.21 12.08 10.68
C ALA A 217 23.81 12.64 11.97
N ASP A 218 23.35 12.15 13.14
CA ASP A 218 23.78 12.58 14.47
C ASP A 218 24.95 11.72 15.02
N GLN A 219 25.36 10.66 14.28
CA GLN A 219 26.53 9.81 14.58
C GLN A 219 27.76 10.22 13.78
#